data_2633be54990321e47c0a3955b8f37fca
#
_entry.id   2633be54990321e47c0a3955b8f37fca
#
_cell.length_a   1.000
_cell.length_b   1.000
_cell.length_c   1.000
_cell.angle_alpha   90.00
_cell.angle_beta   90.00
_cell.angle_gamma   90.00
#
_symmetry.space_group_name_H-M   'P 1'
#
loop_
_entity.id
_entity.type
_entity.pdbx_description
1 polymer ?
#
loop_
_entity_poly.entity_id
_entity_poly.type
_entity_poly.pdbx_seq_one_letter_code
_entity_poly.pdbx_strand_id
1 'polypeptide(L)'
;VLGLPDLYETTNTGYHKTLGQWSILDYGPYNNDGNTPPSYSAYERFFMGWLTPRLITEPENVVLEDLKNNNEALLISSTDEHNLIGNDPNPTACYMLENRQQTGWDEYLPGHGLMLTKIQYSSNNWKQNTVNNSSNRMGVDLIEADGKKPNSRQNGYDGKPGDLFPAGATEYLGIADHSIEEIS
;
A
#
# COMPACT_ATOMS: atom_id res chain seq x y z
N VAL A 1 -13.45 6.13 13.56
CA VAL A 1 -13.98 5.24 14.60
C VAL A 1 -12.92 4.27 15.09
N LEU A 2 -12.11 3.68 14.20
CA LEU A 2 -10.99 2.80 14.57
C LEU A 2 -9.65 3.53 14.71
N GLY A 3 -9.60 4.85 14.48
CA GLY A 3 -8.37 5.64 14.55
C GLY A 3 -7.50 5.58 13.30
N LEU A 4 -7.95 4.91 12.25
CA LEU A 4 -7.30 4.95 10.94
C LEU A 4 -7.61 6.28 10.26
N PRO A 5 -6.59 6.97 9.69
CA PRO A 5 -6.80 8.18 8.90
C PRO A 5 -7.29 7.85 7.49
N ASP A 6 -7.87 8.84 6.83
CA ASP A 6 -8.14 8.76 5.40
C ASP A 6 -6.82 8.73 4.61
N LEU A 7 -6.78 7.93 3.55
CA LEU A 7 -5.62 7.81 2.67
C LEU A 7 -5.80 8.54 1.34
N TYR A 8 -6.93 9.18 1.13
CA TYR A 8 -7.12 10.14 0.03
C TYR A 8 -6.67 11.55 0.44
N GLU A 9 -6.56 12.45 -0.52
CA GLU A 9 -6.24 13.86 -0.28
C GLU A 9 -7.45 14.58 0.33
N THR A 10 -7.35 15.03 1.58
CA THR A 10 -8.48 15.56 2.38
C THR A 10 -8.69 17.06 2.23
N THR A 11 -7.76 17.80 1.63
CA THR A 11 -7.83 19.29 1.54
C THR A 11 -8.52 19.78 0.28
N ASN A 12 -8.78 18.92 -0.70
CA ASN A 12 -9.31 19.29 -2.02
C ASN A 12 -8.49 20.38 -2.78
N THR A 13 -7.23 20.54 -2.43
CA THR A 13 -6.33 21.53 -3.02
C THR A 13 -5.34 20.92 -4.01
N GLY A 14 -5.13 19.62 -3.91
CA GLY A 14 -4.27 18.84 -4.77
C GLY A 14 -5.06 17.87 -5.65
N TYR A 15 -4.50 17.57 -6.79
CA TYR A 15 -5.05 16.59 -7.72
C TYR A 15 -3.95 15.58 -8.02
N HIS A 16 -3.75 14.64 -7.12
CA HIS A 16 -2.80 13.56 -7.32
C HIS A 16 -3.44 12.22 -6.96
N LYS A 17 -2.90 11.15 -7.53
CA LYS A 17 -3.33 9.80 -7.22
C LYS A 17 -2.85 9.44 -5.82
N THR A 18 -3.73 8.83 -5.08
CA THR A 18 -3.49 8.14 -3.82
C THR A 18 -3.71 6.64 -4.04
N LEU A 19 -4.09 5.86 -3.04
CA LEU A 19 -4.28 4.43 -3.20
C LEU A 19 -5.54 4.06 -4.01
N GLY A 20 -6.53 4.96 -4.08
CA GLY A 20 -7.74 4.75 -4.86
C GLY A 20 -8.51 3.51 -4.44
N GLN A 21 -8.91 2.72 -5.42
CA GLN A 21 -9.69 1.49 -5.23
C GLN A 21 -8.96 0.37 -4.47
N TRP A 22 -7.64 0.50 -4.27
CA TRP A 22 -6.82 -0.47 -3.54
C TRP A 22 -6.99 -0.40 -2.02
N SER A 23 -7.51 0.71 -1.48
CA SER A 23 -7.66 0.93 -0.04
C SER A 23 -9.10 1.22 0.35
N ILE A 24 -9.54 0.61 1.44
CA ILE A 24 -10.85 0.91 2.05
C ILE A 24 -10.90 2.31 2.67
N LEU A 25 -9.75 2.92 2.94
CA LEU A 25 -9.61 4.28 3.48
C LEU A 25 -9.42 5.35 2.39
N ASP A 26 -9.59 4.96 1.14
CA ASP A 26 -9.56 5.82 -0.03
C ASP A 26 -10.84 5.59 -0.85
N TYR A 27 -10.75 5.27 -2.12
CA TYR A 27 -11.89 5.08 -3.01
C TYR A 27 -12.44 3.64 -3.03
N GLY A 28 -11.77 2.71 -2.34
CA GLY A 28 -12.16 1.30 -2.26
C GLY A 28 -13.60 1.03 -1.82
N PRO A 29 -14.22 1.84 -0.90
CA PRO A 29 -15.62 1.67 -0.54
C PRO A 29 -16.61 1.75 -1.71
N TYR A 30 -16.20 2.33 -2.84
CA TYR A 30 -17.03 2.46 -4.03
C TYR A 30 -16.84 1.33 -5.05
N ASN A 31 -16.00 0.33 -4.76
CA ASN A 31 -15.85 -0.83 -5.62
C ASN A 31 -17.21 -1.54 -5.80
N ASN A 32 -17.47 -2.04 -7.03
CA ASN A 32 -18.72 -2.68 -7.38
C ASN A 32 -19.95 -1.81 -7.02
N ASP A 33 -19.93 -0.54 -7.42
CA ASP A 33 -21.00 0.43 -7.10
C ASP A 33 -21.30 0.53 -5.60
N GLY A 34 -20.28 0.38 -4.76
CA GLY A 34 -20.38 0.45 -3.29
C GLY A 34 -20.87 -0.84 -2.61
N ASN A 35 -20.99 -1.92 -3.36
CA ASN A 35 -21.49 -3.19 -2.81
C ASN A 35 -20.39 -4.10 -2.24
N THR A 36 -19.13 -3.91 -2.69
CA THR A 36 -18.04 -4.81 -2.32
C THR A 36 -16.76 -4.02 -2.04
N PRO A 37 -16.67 -3.38 -0.85
CA PRO A 37 -15.43 -2.72 -0.44
C PRO A 37 -14.29 -3.76 -0.29
N PRO A 38 -13.03 -3.39 -0.55
CA PRO A 38 -11.92 -4.31 -0.40
C PRO A 38 -11.65 -4.64 1.08
N SER A 39 -10.94 -5.72 1.32
CA SER A 39 -10.37 -6.00 2.64
C SER A 39 -9.36 -4.92 3.02
N TYR A 40 -9.11 -4.75 4.32
CA TYR A 40 -8.01 -3.93 4.81
C TYR A 40 -6.68 -4.41 4.22
N SER A 41 -5.89 -3.48 3.72
CA SER A 41 -4.52 -3.72 3.26
C SER A 41 -3.59 -4.16 4.41
N ALA A 42 -2.44 -4.69 4.07
CA ALA A 42 -1.43 -5.05 5.08
C ALA A 42 -1.02 -3.85 5.93
N TYR A 43 -0.86 -2.67 5.32
CA TYR A 43 -0.54 -1.46 6.06
C TYR A 43 -1.64 -1.08 7.06
N GLU A 44 -2.90 -1.09 6.64
CA GLU A 44 -4.03 -0.78 7.50
C GLU A 44 -4.13 -1.75 8.69
N ARG A 45 -3.92 -3.05 8.42
CA ARG A 45 -3.87 -4.08 9.48
C ARG A 45 -2.66 -3.90 10.41
N PHE A 46 -1.50 -3.56 9.86
CA PHE A 46 -0.29 -3.29 10.64
C PHE A 46 -0.48 -2.07 11.55
N PHE A 47 -1.02 -0.98 11.03
CA PHE A 47 -1.35 0.21 11.81
C PHE A 47 -2.26 -0.10 13.00
N MET A 48 -3.24 -0.98 12.80
CA MET A 48 -4.19 -1.41 13.82
C MET A 48 -3.66 -2.49 14.77
N GLY A 49 -2.47 -3.01 14.51
CA GLY A 49 -1.91 -4.13 15.28
C GLY A 49 -2.60 -5.47 15.00
N TRP A 50 -3.33 -5.59 13.89
CA TRP A 50 -3.98 -6.85 13.47
C TRP A 50 -3.06 -7.74 12.66
N LEU A 51 -1.95 -7.21 12.20
CA LEU A 51 -0.91 -7.90 11.45
C LEU A 51 0.45 -7.43 11.94
N THR A 52 1.36 -8.36 12.17
CA THR A 52 2.79 -8.08 12.37
C THR A 52 3.52 -8.58 11.14
N PRO A 53 4.07 -7.68 10.29
CA PRO A 53 4.76 -8.11 9.09
C PRO A 53 6.10 -8.78 9.43
N ARG A 54 6.57 -9.63 8.52
CA ARG A 54 7.91 -10.19 8.62
C ARG A 54 8.93 -9.16 8.11
N LEU A 55 9.88 -8.78 8.95
CA LEU A 55 10.98 -7.91 8.57
C LEU A 55 11.97 -8.66 7.68
N ILE A 56 12.29 -8.09 6.53
CA ILE A 56 13.31 -8.58 5.60
C ILE A 56 14.58 -7.76 5.83
N THR A 57 15.65 -8.41 6.25
CA THR A 57 16.95 -7.79 6.55
C THR A 57 18.06 -8.22 5.59
N GLU A 58 17.83 -9.30 4.84
CA GLU A 58 18.77 -9.83 3.86
C GLU A 58 18.03 -10.26 2.60
N PRO A 59 18.68 -10.30 1.43
CA PRO A 59 18.08 -10.84 0.21
C PRO A 59 17.66 -12.30 0.40
N GLU A 60 16.40 -12.59 0.14
CA GLU A 60 15.85 -13.94 0.25
C GLU A 60 14.73 -14.18 -0.75
N ASN A 61 14.51 -15.44 -1.11
CA ASN A 61 13.35 -15.86 -1.91
C ASN A 61 12.17 -16.13 -0.97
N VAL A 62 11.07 -15.43 -1.20
CA VAL A 62 9.86 -15.56 -0.38
C VAL A 62 8.67 -15.90 -1.25
N VAL A 63 7.90 -16.90 -0.83
CA VAL A 63 6.54 -17.12 -1.33
C VAL A 63 5.61 -16.38 -0.38
N LEU A 64 4.90 -15.38 -0.89
CA LEU A 64 3.94 -14.59 -0.11
C LEU A 64 2.52 -15.01 -0.51
N GLU A 65 1.84 -15.65 0.41
CA GLU A 65 0.47 -16.11 0.23
C GLU A 65 -0.53 -14.94 0.22
N ASP A 66 -1.72 -15.18 -0.33
CA ASP A 66 -2.80 -14.19 -0.33
C ASP A 66 -3.06 -13.65 1.09
N LEU A 67 -2.96 -12.33 1.25
CA LEU A 67 -3.15 -11.61 2.51
C LEU A 67 -4.45 -12.00 3.23
N LYS A 68 -5.51 -12.25 2.47
CA LYS A 68 -6.81 -12.64 3.03
C LYS A 68 -6.76 -14.00 3.73
N ASN A 69 -5.98 -14.93 3.20
CA ASN A 69 -5.94 -16.31 3.70
C ASN A 69 -4.98 -16.46 4.89
N ASN A 70 -3.81 -15.83 4.80
CA ASN A 70 -2.73 -16.05 5.76
C ASN A 70 -2.42 -14.85 6.66
N ASN A 71 -3.00 -13.67 6.38
CA ASN A 71 -2.70 -12.44 7.10
C ASN A 71 -1.18 -12.17 7.19
N GLU A 72 -0.48 -12.36 6.07
CA GLU A 72 0.97 -12.28 5.95
C GLU A 72 1.37 -11.09 5.09
N ALA A 73 2.42 -10.39 5.50
CA ALA A 73 3.04 -9.33 4.74
C ALA A 73 4.53 -9.23 5.05
N LEU A 74 5.30 -8.63 4.14
CA LEU A 74 6.71 -8.36 4.33
C LEU A 74 6.92 -6.87 4.56
N LEU A 75 7.89 -6.55 5.40
CA LEU A 75 8.34 -5.18 5.63
C LEU A 75 9.82 -5.08 5.32
N ILE A 76 10.18 -4.09 4.51
CA ILE A 76 11.56 -3.70 4.23
C ILE A 76 11.77 -2.33 4.84
N SER A 77 12.64 -2.26 5.82
CA SER A 77 12.99 -1.02 6.52
C SER A 77 14.16 -0.32 5.83
N SER A 78 14.33 0.96 6.12
CA SER A 78 15.53 1.72 5.73
C SER A 78 16.78 1.33 6.52
N THR A 79 16.61 0.49 7.53
CA THR A 79 17.68 -0.09 8.36
C THR A 79 17.35 -1.56 8.62
N ASP A 80 18.32 -2.34 9.07
CA ASP A 80 18.13 -3.75 9.44
C ASP A 80 17.26 -3.95 10.70
N GLU A 81 16.77 -2.86 11.29
CA GLU A 81 15.94 -2.87 12.48
C GLU A 81 14.63 -2.13 12.24
N HIS A 82 13.57 -2.61 12.84
CA HIS A 82 12.27 -1.95 12.91
C HIS A 82 11.51 -2.44 14.15
N ASN A 83 10.83 -1.53 14.84
CA ASN A 83 10.09 -1.89 16.05
C ASN A 83 8.79 -2.67 15.80
N LEU A 84 8.35 -2.77 14.55
CA LEU A 84 7.12 -3.43 14.09
C LEU A 84 5.85 -2.94 14.82
N ILE A 85 5.81 -1.65 15.15
CA ILE A 85 4.64 -0.98 15.74
C ILE A 85 4.04 -0.05 14.69
N GLY A 86 2.92 -0.42 14.09
CA GLY A 86 2.38 0.26 12.91
C GLY A 86 1.90 1.69 13.16
N ASN A 87 1.46 2.02 14.37
CA ASN A 87 0.99 3.36 14.75
C ASN A 87 2.05 4.21 15.47
N ASP A 88 3.25 3.66 15.67
CA ASP A 88 4.42 4.35 16.18
C ASP A 88 5.71 3.70 15.65
N PRO A 89 5.89 3.64 14.31
CA PRO A 89 6.99 2.92 13.69
C PRO A 89 8.32 3.63 13.89
N ASN A 90 9.36 2.85 14.12
CA ASN A 90 10.74 3.33 14.16
C ASN A 90 11.66 2.27 13.50
N PRO A 91 12.32 2.61 12.37
CA PRO A 91 12.24 3.89 11.64
C PRO A 91 10.86 4.18 11.05
N THR A 92 10.60 5.47 10.78
CA THR A 92 9.29 5.93 10.26
C THR A 92 9.08 5.66 8.78
N ALA A 93 10.15 5.31 8.05
CA ALA A 93 10.12 5.00 6.62
C ALA A 93 10.34 3.51 6.41
N CYS A 94 9.45 2.89 5.66
CA CYS A 94 9.57 1.49 5.26
C CYS A 94 8.76 1.23 3.99
N TYR A 95 8.95 0.05 3.41
CA TYR A 95 8.12 -0.51 2.36
C TYR A 95 7.39 -1.73 2.90
N MET A 96 6.18 -1.95 2.41
CA MET A 96 5.37 -3.12 2.76
C MET A 96 4.92 -3.81 1.49
N LEU A 97 5.04 -5.14 1.47
CA LEU A 97 4.63 -6.00 0.38
C LEU A 97 3.53 -6.92 0.86
N GLU A 98 2.48 -7.03 0.05
CA GLU A 98 1.36 -7.93 0.27
C GLU A 98 0.92 -8.56 -1.04
N ASN A 99 0.44 -9.80 -0.99
CA ASN A 99 -0.17 -10.44 -2.14
C ASN A 99 -1.69 -10.23 -2.09
N ARG A 100 -2.24 -9.59 -3.12
CA ARG A 100 -3.68 -9.35 -3.29
C ARG A 100 -4.22 -10.20 -4.41
N GLN A 101 -5.32 -10.89 -4.14
CA GLN A 101 -6.01 -11.73 -5.12
C GLN A 101 -7.47 -11.32 -5.24
N GLN A 102 -8.02 -11.35 -6.47
CA GLN A 102 -9.41 -10.97 -6.74
C GLN A 102 -10.37 -12.08 -6.28
N THR A 103 -10.49 -12.27 -4.96
CA THR A 103 -11.36 -13.27 -4.33
C THR A 103 -12.08 -12.71 -3.11
N GLY A 104 -13.32 -13.13 -2.86
CA GLY A 104 -14.10 -12.67 -1.70
C GLY A 104 -14.35 -11.17 -1.72
N TRP A 105 -14.03 -10.45 -0.64
CA TRP A 105 -14.17 -8.99 -0.60
C TRP A 105 -13.27 -8.27 -1.60
N ASP A 106 -12.16 -8.89 -1.99
CA ASP A 106 -11.20 -8.33 -2.95
C ASP A 106 -11.54 -8.66 -4.42
N GLU A 107 -12.66 -9.34 -4.70
CA GLU A 107 -13.07 -9.74 -6.05
C GLU A 107 -13.13 -8.58 -7.04
N TYR A 108 -13.47 -7.39 -6.56
CA TYR A 108 -13.61 -6.19 -7.39
C TYR A 108 -12.44 -5.22 -7.26
N LEU A 109 -11.29 -5.68 -6.77
CA LEU A 109 -10.05 -4.92 -6.91
C LEU A 109 -9.70 -4.71 -8.40
N PRO A 110 -9.00 -3.63 -8.76
CA PRO A 110 -8.64 -3.35 -10.15
C PRO A 110 -7.79 -4.44 -10.82
N GLY A 111 -7.13 -5.27 -10.03
CA GLY A 111 -6.28 -6.36 -10.47
C GLY A 111 -5.83 -7.23 -9.31
N HIS A 112 -4.86 -8.09 -9.56
CA HIS A 112 -4.27 -8.99 -8.56
C HIS A 112 -2.75 -9.04 -8.69
N GLY A 113 -2.07 -9.45 -7.63
CA GLY A 113 -0.62 -9.58 -7.61
C GLY A 113 0.01 -9.04 -6.33
N LEU A 114 1.32 -8.81 -6.39
CA LEU A 114 2.08 -8.24 -5.29
C LEU A 114 1.91 -6.71 -5.27
N MET A 115 1.34 -6.21 -4.20
CA MET A 115 1.18 -4.78 -3.95
C MET A 115 2.37 -4.28 -3.12
N LEU A 116 3.05 -3.25 -3.61
CA LEU A 116 4.14 -2.59 -2.91
C LEU A 116 3.69 -1.21 -2.43
N THR A 117 3.76 -0.98 -1.14
CA THR A 117 3.40 0.29 -0.52
C THR A 117 4.61 0.91 0.16
N LYS A 118 4.91 2.17 -0.15
CA LYS A 118 5.89 2.98 0.56
C LYS A 118 5.20 3.72 1.70
N ILE A 119 5.76 3.60 2.90
CA ILE A 119 5.25 4.25 4.09
C ILE A 119 6.26 5.29 4.55
N GLN A 120 5.76 6.51 4.84
CA GLN A 120 6.52 7.61 5.43
C GLN A 120 5.68 8.18 6.59
N TYR A 121 5.74 7.52 7.72
CA TYR A 121 4.91 7.85 8.87
C TYR A 121 5.23 9.22 9.44
N SER A 122 4.18 9.94 9.82
CA SER A 122 4.27 11.21 10.56
C SER A 122 3.12 11.26 11.56
N SER A 123 3.41 11.15 12.83
CA SER A 123 2.42 11.21 13.91
C SER A 123 1.50 12.44 13.80
N ASN A 124 2.04 13.59 13.36
CA ASN A 124 1.26 14.80 13.15
C ASN A 124 0.25 14.66 12.00
N ASN A 125 0.72 14.17 10.83
CA ASN A 125 -0.18 14.02 9.67
C ASN A 125 -1.29 13.00 9.93
N TRP A 126 -0.96 11.91 10.66
CA TRP A 126 -1.95 10.90 11.04
C TRP A 126 -3.00 11.47 11.99
N LYS A 127 -2.59 12.22 13.02
CA LYS A 127 -3.52 12.87 13.97
C LYS A 127 -4.38 13.95 13.32
N GLN A 128 -3.86 14.62 12.30
CA GLN A 128 -4.59 15.68 11.58
C GLN A 128 -5.37 15.19 10.38
N ASN A 129 -5.33 13.89 10.09
CA ASN A 129 -5.97 13.29 8.90
C ASN A 129 -5.49 13.91 7.58
N THR A 130 -4.18 14.14 7.46
CA THR A 130 -3.53 14.78 6.29
C THR A 130 -2.43 13.91 5.69
N VAL A 131 -2.57 12.59 5.80
CA VAL A 131 -1.53 11.60 5.46
C VAL A 131 -1.02 11.76 4.03
N ASN A 132 -1.93 11.88 3.08
CA ASN A 132 -1.62 11.95 1.65
C ASN A 132 -1.94 13.31 1.02
N ASN A 133 -1.94 14.41 1.78
CA ASN A 133 -2.23 15.75 1.25
C ASN A 133 -1.09 16.35 0.43
N SER A 134 0.11 15.79 0.47
CA SER A 134 1.26 16.25 -0.31
C SER A 134 1.62 15.24 -1.39
N SER A 135 1.48 15.61 -2.66
CA SER A 135 1.85 14.77 -3.80
C SER A 135 3.33 14.41 -3.87
N ASN A 136 4.18 15.26 -3.29
CA ASN A 136 5.64 15.05 -3.29
C ASN A 136 6.10 14.16 -2.12
N ARG A 137 5.26 13.97 -1.14
CA ARG A 137 5.56 13.19 0.06
C ARG A 137 4.28 12.62 0.66
N MET A 138 3.72 11.64 0.00
CA MET A 138 2.61 10.87 0.56
C MET A 138 3.09 10.04 1.76
N GLY A 139 2.26 9.97 2.79
CA GLY A 139 2.55 9.16 3.97
C GLY A 139 2.37 7.67 3.70
N VAL A 140 1.45 7.33 2.79
CA VAL A 140 1.22 5.97 2.29
C VAL A 140 1.06 6.06 0.77
N ASP A 141 2.00 5.53 0.02
CA ASP A 141 2.09 5.64 -1.43
C ASP A 141 2.14 4.26 -2.07
N LEU A 142 1.27 4.00 -3.03
CA LEU A 142 1.36 2.81 -3.86
C LEU A 142 2.49 3.00 -4.87
N ILE A 143 3.40 2.05 -4.93
CA ILE A 143 4.45 2.01 -5.96
C ILE A 143 3.91 1.19 -7.14
N GLU A 144 3.50 1.88 -8.17
CA GLU A 144 2.92 1.25 -9.35
C GLU A 144 3.97 0.44 -10.13
N ALA A 145 3.65 -0.84 -10.36
CA ALA A 145 4.53 -1.77 -11.06
C ALA A 145 4.84 -1.36 -12.51
N ASP A 146 3.90 -0.71 -13.18
CA ASP A 146 4.09 -0.20 -14.54
C ASP A 146 4.73 1.20 -14.60
N GLY A 147 5.05 1.79 -13.46
CA GLY A 147 5.66 3.12 -13.34
C GLY A 147 4.76 4.28 -13.75
N LYS A 148 3.48 4.05 -14.00
CA LYS A 148 2.56 5.06 -14.50
C LYS A 148 1.68 5.63 -13.42
N LYS A 149 2.12 6.71 -12.79
CA LYS A 149 1.25 7.49 -11.89
C LYS A 149 0.22 8.27 -12.72
N PRO A 150 -1.08 8.07 -12.52
CA PRO A 150 -2.09 8.90 -13.16
C PRO A 150 -1.97 10.36 -12.73
N ASN A 151 -1.94 11.26 -13.72
CA ASN A 151 -1.63 12.68 -13.50
C ASN A 151 -2.81 13.54 -13.06
N SER A 152 -4.01 12.99 -12.89
CA SER A 152 -5.16 13.85 -12.57
C SER A 152 -6.31 13.13 -11.90
N ARG A 153 -7.09 13.89 -11.15
CA ARG A 153 -8.34 13.50 -10.49
C ARG A 153 -9.39 12.94 -11.46
N GLN A 154 -9.37 13.34 -12.72
CA GLN A 154 -10.32 12.85 -13.74
C GLN A 154 -10.08 11.39 -14.13
N ASN A 155 -8.87 10.87 -13.90
CA ASN A 155 -8.49 9.47 -14.13
C ASN A 155 -7.92 8.81 -12.87
N GLY A 156 -8.03 9.46 -11.71
CA GLY A 156 -7.10 9.24 -10.64
C GLY A 156 -7.56 8.35 -9.50
N TYR A 157 -8.81 7.94 -9.49
CA TYR A 157 -9.32 7.08 -8.41
C TYR A 157 -9.40 5.61 -8.84
N ASP A 158 -9.35 5.37 -10.13
CA ASP A 158 -9.39 4.02 -10.66
C ASP A 158 -8.00 3.41 -10.61
N GLY A 159 -7.82 2.39 -9.80
CA GLY A 159 -6.67 1.50 -9.89
C GLY A 159 -6.64 0.82 -11.26
N LYS A 160 -5.47 0.32 -11.64
CA LYS A 160 -5.27 -0.44 -12.88
C LYS A 160 -4.65 -1.80 -12.55
N PRO A 161 -4.92 -2.83 -13.35
CA PRO A 161 -4.24 -4.12 -13.17
C PRO A 161 -2.70 -4.00 -13.20
N GLY A 162 -2.19 -3.01 -13.93
CA GLY A 162 -0.77 -2.71 -14.03
C GLY A 162 -0.13 -2.05 -12.81
N ASP A 163 -0.90 -1.70 -11.80
CA ASP A 163 -0.38 -1.11 -10.56
C ASP A 163 0.33 -2.16 -9.68
N LEU A 164 -0.04 -3.45 -9.81
CA LEU A 164 0.55 -4.55 -9.03
C LEU A 164 1.54 -5.38 -9.84
N PHE A 165 2.52 -5.99 -9.17
CA PHE A 165 3.47 -6.91 -9.80
C PHE A 165 2.87 -8.31 -9.98
N PRO A 166 3.19 -9.02 -11.08
CA PRO A 166 4.01 -8.65 -12.23
C PRO A 166 3.20 -7.96 -13.33
N ALA A 167 2.86 -6.73 -13.23
CA ALA A 167 2.05 -6.03 -14.23
C ALA A 167 2.84 -5.69 -15.51
N GLY A 168 3.46 -6.68 -16.00
CA GLY A 168 3.91 -6.73 -17.38
C GLY A 168 5.08 -5.84 -17.70
N ALA A 169 6.08 -5.68 -16.84
CA ALA A 169 7.33 -5.17 -17.37
C ALA A 169 8.51 -4.95 -16.43
N THR A 170 8.43 -5.04 -15.13
CA THR A 170 9.64 -4.77 -14.37
C THR A 170 10.04 -5.99 -13.55
N GLU A 171 11.00 -6.73 -14.09
CA GLU A 171 11.69 -7.79 -13.37
C GLU A 171 12.58 -7.25 -12.24
N TYR A 172 12.67 -5.92 -12.13
CA TYR A 172 13.57 -5.26 -11.20
C TYR A 172 12.96 -3.99 -10.60
N LEU A 173 12.91 -3.91 -9.30
CA LEU A 173 12.55 -2.72 -8.57
C LEU A 173 13.70 -2.33 -7.63
N GLY A 174 14.35 -1.20 -7.88
CA GLY A 174 15.32 -0.62 -6.96
C GLY A 174 14.61 0.16 -5.86
N ILE A 175 14.75 -0.24 -4.60
CA ILE A 175 14.20 0.45 -3.45
C ILE A 175 15.36 0.97 -2.60
N ALA A 176 15.72 2.23 -2.75
CA ALA A 176 16.85 2.81 -2.06
C ALA A 176 18.12 1.93 -2.21
N ASP A 177 18.68 1.41 -1.13
CA ASP A 177 19.81 0.49 -1.16
C ASP A 177 19.40 -1.00 -1.24
N HIS A 178 18.10 -1.28 -1.38
CA HIS A 178 17.54 -2.61 -1.51
C HIS A 178 17.00 -2.83 -2.92
N SER A 179 17.19 -4.01 -3.47
CA SER A 179 16.62 -4.42 -4.76
C SER A 179 15.68 -5.59 -4.57
N ILE A 180 14.55 -5.56 -5.26
CA ILE A 180 13.67 -6.71 -5.41
C ILE A 180 13.90 -7.25 -6.82
N GLU A 181 14.57 -8.38 -6.90
CA GLU A 181 14.84 -9.10 -8.14
C GLU A 181 13.82 -10.24 -8.26
N GLU A 182 13.32 -10.48 -9.47
CA GLU A 182 12.38 -11.55 -9.78
C GLU A 182 11.09 -11.53 -8.95
N ILE A 183 10.14 -10.71 -9.38
CA ILE A 183 8.75 -10.87 -8.97
C ILE A 183 8.05 -11.71 -10.06
N SER A 184 7.88 -12.99 -9.79
CA SER A 184 7.21 -13.94 -10.69
C SER A 184 5.77 -14.20 -10.26
#